data_41ac5a24af834dfd1596ff0572285adf
#
_entry.id   41ac5a24af834dfd1596ff0572285adf
#
_cell.length_a   1.000
_cell.length_b   1.000
_cell.length_c   1.000
_cell.angle_alpha   90.00
_cell.angle_beta   90.00
_cell.angle_gamma   90.00
#
_symmetry.space_group_name_H-M   'P 1'
#
loop_
_entity.id
_entity.type
_entity.pdbx_description
1 polymer ?
#
loop_
_entity_poly.entity_id
_entity_poly.type
_entity_poly.pdbx_seq_one_letter_code
_entity_poly.pdbx_strand_id
1 'polypeptide(L)'
;MRLPKAGTIEISPSILSADFANLCAEIAEVESAGAKMVHLDVMDGHFVPNITFGPPIVAKLRKCSKAVFDTHLMISDPKKYAEDFVKAGSDHITFHIEAVDEPERLVEYLHELGGVGTTGLIATVVSSDFCTK
;
A
#
# COMPACT_ATOMS: atom_id res chain seq x y z
N MET A 1 11.59 8.97 -1.49
CA MET A 1 10.34 9.70 -1.22
C MET A 1 10.24 9.97 0.28
N ARG A 2 9.59 11.02 0.71
CA ARG A 2 9.52 11.35 2.14
C ARG A 2 8.09 11.21 2.60
N LEU A 3 7.87 10.31 3.54
CA LEU A 3 6.63 10.24 4.29
C LEU A 3 6.34 11.57 4.99
N PRO A 4 5.07 11.91 5.22
CA PRO A 4 4.70 13.10 5.96
C PRO A 4 5.39 13.16 7.31
N LYS A 5 5.70 14.38 7.78
CA LYS A 5 6.28 14.55 9.11
C LYS A 5 5.27 14.10 10.17
N ALA A 6 5.78 13.52 11.26
CA ALA A 6 4.94 13.20 12.41
C ALA A 6 4.15 14.42 12.87
N GLY A 7 2.85 14.26 13.13
CA GLY A 7 1.94 15.32 13.54
C GLY A 7 1.31 16.13 12.40
N THR A 8 1.64 15.86 11.12
CA THR A 8 0.89 16.40 9.99
C THR A 8 -0.31 15.53 9.66
N ILE A 9 -1.42 16.16 9.28
CA ILE A 9 -2.59 15.47 8.73
C ILE A 9 -2.43 15.48 7.21
N GLU A 10 -2.41 14.29 6.60
CA GLU A 10 -2.41 14.11 5.15
C GLU A 10 -3.60 13.24 4.74
N ILE A 11 -4.15 13.51 3.57
CA ILE A 11 -5.22 12.70 2.99
C ILE A 11 -4.60 11.69 2.03
N SER A 12 -4.94 10.40 2.21
CA SER A 12 -4.55 9.30 1.33
C SER A 12 -5.80 8.77 0.61
N PRO A 13 -6.19 9.36 -0.54
CA PRO A 13 -7.36 8.90 -1.28
C PRO A 13 -7.12 7.49 -1.81
N SER A 14 -8.13 6.62 -1.63
CA SER A 14 -8.07 5.25 -2.18
C SER A 14 -8.43 5.25 -3.65
N ILE A 15 -7.62 4.58 -4.47
CA ILE A 15 -7.92 4.34 -5.88
C ILE A 15 -8.92 3.20 -6.11
N LEU A 16 -9.42 2.58 -5.05
CA LEU A 16 -10.43 1.53 -5.15
C LEU A 16 -11.72 2.03 -5.82
N SER A 17 -12.05 3.31 -5.65
CA SER A 17 -13.22 3.97 -6.26
C SER A 17 -12.92 4.63 -7.61
N ALA A 18 -11.67 4.57 -8.09
CA ALA A 18 -11.25 5.17 -9.35
C ALA A 18 -11.61 4.30 -10.56
N ASP A 19 -11.54 4.89 -11.75
CA ASP A 19 -11.63 4.12 -12.98
C ASP A 19 -10.35 3.29 -13.21
N PHE A 20 -10.42 1.99 -13.01
CA PHE A 20 -9.28 1.08 -13.15
C PHE A 20 -8.71 1.02 -14.57
N ALA A 21 -9.48 1.41 -15.58
CA ALA A 21 -8.98 1.52 -16.95
C ALA A 21 -8.07 2.75 -17.17
N ASN A 22 -8.15 3.75 -16.28
CA ASN A 22 -7.47 5.05 -16.41
C ASN A 22 -6.72 5.46 -15.13
N LEU A 23 -6.24 4.54 -14.31
CA LEU A 23 -5.68 4.81 -12.98
C LEU A 23 -4.59 5.89 -12.96
N CYS A 24 -3.74 6.00 -13.98
CA CYS A 24 -2.74 7.06 -14.03
C CYS A 24 -3.35 8.45 -14.11
N ALA A 25 -4.45 8.61 -14.86
CA ALA A 25 -5.17 9.89 -14.96
C ALA A 25 -5.89 10.23 -13.64
N GLU A 26 -6.53 9.23 -13.02
CA GLU A 26 -7.20 9.36 -11.73
C GLU A 26 -6.24 9.79 -10.62
N ILE A 27 -5.05 9.17 -10.57
CA ILE A 27 -4.00 9.54 -9.60
C ILE A 27 -3.50 10.97 -9.88
N ALA A 28 -3.28 11.34 -11.15
CA ALA A 28 -2.84 12.68 -11.49
C ALA A 28 -3.86 13.75 -11.08
N GLU A 29 -5.15 13.44 -11.14
CA GLU A 29 -6.22 14.34 -10.71
C GLU A 29 -6.16 14.60 -9.21
N VAL A 30 -6.05 13.54 -8.37
CA VAL A 30 -5.95 13.71 -6.92
C VAL A 30 -4.64 14.37 -6.49
N GLU A 31 -3.52 14.10 -7.18
CA GLU A 31 -2.25 14.79 -6.96
C GLU A 31 -2.37 16.29 -7.29
N SER A 32 -3.08 16.65 -8.38
CA SER A 32 -3.31 18.04 -8.76
C SER A 32 -4.20 18.77 -7.76
N ALA A 33 -5.10 18.06 -7.08
CA ALA A 33 -5.91 18.58 -5.99
C ALA A 33 -5.13 18.72 -4.65
N GLY A 34 -3.86 18.29 -4.62
CA GLY A 34 -2.97 18.46 -3.48
C GLY A 34 -2.69 17.19 -2.66
N ALA A 35 -3.21 16.04 -3.06
CA ALA A 35 -2.89 14.77 -2.39
C ALA A 35 -1.41 14.42 -2.58
N LYS A 36 -0.74 14.07 -1.49
CA LYS A 36 0.66 13.63 -1.49
C LYS A 36 0.81 12.13 -1.29
N MET A 37 -0.29 11.48 -0.95
CA MET A 37 -0.40 10.04 -0.72
C MET A 37 -1.53 9.48 -1.57
N VAL A 38 -1.42 8.21 -1.92
CA VAL A 38 -2.45 7.44 -2.63
C VAL A 38 -2.57 6.07 -1.95
N HIS A 39 -3.79 5.71 -1.56
CA HIS A 39 -4.07 4.43 -0.91
C HIS A 39 -4.37 3.35 -1.94
N LEU A 40 -3.65 2.23 -1.84
CA LEU A 40 -3.72 1.10 -2.75
C LEU A 40 -4.33 -0.10 -2.03
N ASP A 41 -5.63 -0.35 -2.20
CA ASP A 41 -6.35 -1.46 -1.60
C ASP A 41 -6.16 -2.74 -2.41
N VAL A 42 -5.31 -3.64 -1.93
CA VAL A 42 -4.98 -4.92 -2.56
C VAL A 42 -5.79 -6.04 -1.94
N MET A 43 -6.57 -6.72 -2.77
CA MET A 43 -7.49 -7.79 -2.37
C MET A 43 -7.28 -9.02 -3.24
N ASP A 44 -7.29 -10.23 -2.62
CA ASP A 44 -6.98 -11.50 -3.28
C ASP A 44 -8.18 -12.43 -3.52
N GLY A 45 -9.37 -12.02 -3.08
CA GLY A 45 -10.59 -12.84 -3.18
C GLY A 45 -10.66 -14.00 -2.18
N HIS A 46 -9.73 -14.07 -1.22
CA HIS A 46 -9.68 -15.09 -0.17
C HIS A 46 -9.79 -14.47 1.21
N PHE A 47 -8.90 -13.55 1.55
CA PHE A 47 -8.96 -12.81 2.81
C PHE A 47 -10.19 -11.90 2.85
N VAL A 48 -10.53 -11.28 1.73
CA VAL A 48 -11.76 -10.50 1.50
C VAL A 48 -12.46 -10.96 0.22
N PRO A 49 -13.79 -10.83 0.09
CA PRO A 49 -14.56 -11.36 -1.04
C PRO A 49 -14.51 -10.43 -2.27
N ASN A 50 -13.35 -9.92 -2.61
CA ASN A 50 -13.10 -9.10 -3.79
C ASN A 50 -11.68 -9.30 -4.29
N ILE A 51 -11.43 -9.03 -5.57
CA ILE A 51 -10.11 -9.07 -6.21
C ILE A 51 -9.88 -7.71 -6.86
N THR A 52 -8.71 -7.09 -6.60
CA THR A 52 -8.39 -5.78 -7.18
C THR A 52 -7.19 -5.84 -8.12
N PHE A 53 -5.99 -5.70 -7.63
CA PHE A 53 -4.77 -5.67 -8.44
C PHE A 53 -3.56 -6.14 -7.60
N GLY A 54 -2.47 -6.38 -8.30
CA GLY A 54 -1.23 -6.86 -7.68
C GLY A 54 0.00 -6.01 -8.05
N PRO A 55 1.21 -6.48 -7.70
CA PRO A 55 2.46 -5.76 -7.90
C PRO A 55 2.71 -5.25 -9.32
N PRO A 56 2.31 -5.97 -10.41
CA PRO A 56 2.51 -5.47 -11.78
C PRO A 56 1.78 -4.16 -12.07
N ILE A 57 0.59 -3.96 -11.49
CA ILE A 57 -0.16 -2.71 -11.63
C ILE A 57 0.53 -1.61 -10.83
N VAL A 58 0.89 -1.87 -9.57
CA VAL A 58 1.62 -0.90 -8.73
C VAL A 58 2.90 -0.42 -9.42
N ALA A 59 3.67 -1.32 -10.03
CA ALA A 59 4.88 -0.98 -10.78
C ALA A 59 4.61 -0.08 -12.01
N LYS A 60 3.44 -0.20 -12.63
CA LYS A 60 3.03 0.71 -13.72
C LYS A 60 2.63 2.07 -13.17
N LEU A 61 1.81 2.10 -12.11
CA LEU A 61 1.37 3.33 -11.45
C LEU A 61 2.55 4.14 -10.91
N ARG A 62 3.58 3.47 -10.37
CA ARG A 62 4.80 4.12 -9.88
C ARG A 62 5.49 4.97 -10.93
N LYS A 63 5.33 4.64 -12.23
CA LYS A 63 5.93 5.39 -13.33
C LYS A 63 5.20 6.70 -13.64
N CYS A 64 3.94 6.80 -13.33
CA CYS A 64 3.11 7.98 -13.59
C CYS A 64 2.81 8.83 -12.34
N SER A 65 3.29 8.44 -11.17
CA SER A 65 3.05 9.21 -9.93
C SER A 65 4.31 9.31 -9.08
N LYS A 66 4.43 10.43 -8.33
CA LYS A 66 5.45 10.63 -7.30
C LYS A 66 4.85 10.66 -5.88
N ALA A 67 3.55 10.47 -5.75
CA ALA A 67 2.89 10.38 -4.46
C ALA A 67 3.43 9.21 -3.63
N VAL A 68 3.27 9.28 -2.32
CA VAL A 68 3.51 8.15 -1.42
C VAL A 68 2.49 7.05 -1.72
N PHE A 69 2.94 5.85 -2.03
CA PHE A 69 2.08 4.68 -2.21
C PHE A 69 1.89 3.98 -0.87
N ASP A 70 0.71 4.17 -0.29
CA ASP A 70 0.25 3.57 0.95
C ASP A 70 -0.54 2.29 0.60
N THR A 71 0.15 1.15 0.61
CA THR A 71 -0.38 -0.12 0.13
C THR A 71 -0.97 -0.95 1.27
N HIS A 72 -2.26 -1.22 1.20
CA HIS A 72 -3.01 -2.01 2.17
C HIS A 72 -3.25 -3.42 1.63
N LEU A 73 -2.62 -4.40 2.24
CA LEU A 73 -2.68 -5.80 1.84
C LEU A 73 -3.80 -6.54 2.59
N MET A 74 -4.96 -6.64 1.96
CA MET A 74 -6.08 -7.49 2.38
C MET A 74 -5.99 -8.84 1.67
N ILE A 75 -4.92 -9.57 1.94
CA ILE A 75 -4.57 -10.84 1.29
C ILE A 75 -4.20 -11.91 2.33
N SER A 76 -4.40 -13.18 1.97
CA SER A 76 -4.20 -14.30 2.87
C SER A 76 -2.74 -14.57 3.24
N ASP A 77 -1.79 -14.18 2.39
CA ASP A 77 -0.36 -14.39 2.63
C ASP A 77 0.44 -13.11 2.30
N PRO A 78 0.38 -12.09 3.16
CA PRO A 78 1.10 -10.84 2.93
C PRO A 78 2.62 -11.03 2.95
N LYS A 79 3.14 -11.97 3.73
CA LYS A 79 4.58 -12.27 3.79
C LYS A 79 5.16 -12.71 2.45
N LYS A 80 4.42 -13.54 1.73
CA LYS A 80 4.83 -14.05 0.41
C LYS A 80 4.98 -12.94 -0.63
N TYR A 81 4.12 -11.93 -0.59
CA TYR A 81 4.05 -10.88 -1.62
C TYR A 81 4.68 -9.55 -1.20
N ALA A 82 5.04 -9.38 0.08
CA ALA A 82 5.56 -8.13 0.62
C ALA A 82 6.73 -7.57 -0.19
N GLU A 83 7.73 -8.40 -0.50
CA GLU A 83 8.91 -7.99 -1.27
C GLU A 83 8.54 -7.52 -2.68
N ASP A 84 7.57 -8.18 -3.34
CA ASP A 84 7.14 -7.82 -4.69
C ASP A 84 6.45 -6.45 -4.70
N PHE A 85 5.65 -6.13 -3.67
CA PHE A 85 5.04 -4.80 -3.52
C PHE A 85 6.08 -3.72 -3.24
N VAL A 86 7.07 -3.99 -2.40
CA VAL A 86 8.20 -3.07 -2.15
C VAL A 86 8.95 -2.79 -3.45
N LYS A 87 9.32 -3.84 -4.20
CA LYS A 87 9.99 -3.72 -5.51
C LYS A 87 9.14 -2.99 -6.55
N ALA A 88 7.81 -3.13 -6.48
CA ALA A 88 6.87 -2.42 -7.34
C ALA A 88 6.79 -0.92 -7.04
N GLY A 89 7.25 -0.49 -5.86
CA GLY A 89 7.31 0.92 -5.49
C GLY A 89 6.35 1.35 -4.38
N SER A 90 5.87 0.42 -3.56
CA SER A 90 5.17 0.75 -2.31
C SER A 90 6.12 1.42 -1.33
N ASP A 91 5.67 2.51 -0.72
CA ASP A 91 6.44 3.28 0.29
C ASP A 91 6.00 2.95 1.72
N HIS A 92 4.75 2.53 1.87
CA HIS A 92 4.14 2.11 3.11
C HIS A 92 3.37 0.82 2.86
N ILE A 93 3.47 -0.15 3.76
CA ILE A 93 2.70 -1.39 3.70
C ILE A 93 1.92 -1.58 4.99
N THR A 94 0.62 -1.74 4.85
CA THR A 94 -0.30 -2.15 5.92
C THR A 94 -0.74 -3.59 5.66
N PHE A 95 -0.75 -4.42 6.69
CA PHE A 95 -1.26 -5.79 6.62
C PHE A 95 -2.08 -6.13 7.86
N HIS A 96 -2.90 -7.18 7.76
CA HIS A 96 -3.76 -7.64 8.82
C HIS A 96 -3.05 -8.66 9.73
N ILE A 97 -3.18 -8.49 11.04
CA ILE A 97 -2.58 -9.37 12.04
C ILE A 97 -3.11 -10.81 11.90
N GLU A 98 -4.35 -10.97 11.46
CA GLU A 98 -5.00 -12.26 11.27
C GLU A 98 -4.42 -13.05 10.09
N ALA A 99 -3.70 -12.40 9.19
CA ALA A 99 -3.09 -13.02 8.01
C ALA A 99 -1.69 -13.58 8.25
N VAL A 100 -1.12 -13.43 9.46
CA VAL A 100 0.26 -13.85 9.77
C VAL A 100 0.38 -14.40 11.19
N ASP A 101 1.17 -15.46 11.36
CA ASP A 101 1.42 -16.06 12.67
C ASP A 101 2.42 -15.24 13.51
N GLU A 102 3.37 -14.56 12.86
CA GLU A 102 4.46 -13.81 13.49
C GLU A 102 4.54 -12.39 12.89
N PRO A 103 3.61 -11.48 13.25
CA PRO A 103 3.53 -10.15 12.64
C PRO A 103 4.78 -9.30 12.89
N GLU A 104 5.42 -9.45 14.05
CA GLU A 104 6.66 -8.73 14.39
C GLU A 104 7.79 -9.06 13.39
N ARG A 105 7.94 -10.32 13.02
CA ARG A 105 8.94 -10.75 12.04
C ARG A 105 8.65 -10.21 10.65
N LEU A 106 7.38 -10.09 10.28
CA LEU A 106 7.04 -9.46 9.00
C LEU A 106 7.36 -7.97 9.00
N VAL A 107 7.11 -7.27 10.12
CA VAL A 107 7.50 -5.85 10.29
C VAL A 107 9.01 -5.68 10.17
N GLU A 108 9.80 -6.50 10.86
CA GLU A 108 11.26 -6.49 10.78
C GLU A 108 11.74 -6.71 9.33
N TYR A 109 11.20 -7.73 8.68
CA TYR A 109 11.52 -8.04 7.28
C TYR A 109 11.19 -6.88 6.32
N LEU A 110 10.03 -6.24 6.49
CA LEU A 110 9.65 -5.07 5.69
C LEU A 110 10.61 -3.89 5.91
N HIS A 111 11.03 -3.64 7.15
CA HIS A 111 12.02 -2.61 7.44
C HIS A 111 13.39 -2.91 6.82
N GLU A 112 13.82 -4.17 6.81
CA GLU A 112 15.06 -4.59 6.13
C GLU A 112 14.98 -4.35 4.62
N LEU A 113 13.86 -4.68 3.97
CA LEU A 113 13.62 -4.41 2.55
C LEU A 113 13.67 -2.92 2.23
N GLY A 114 13.10 -2.08 3.09
CA GLY A 114 13.13 -0.63 2.94
C GLY A 114 14.51 0.00 3.12
N GLY A 115 15.43 -0.68 3.84
CA GLY A 115 16.82 -0.24 4.02
C GLY A 115 17.71 -0.42 2.78
N VAL A 116 17.31 -1.24 1.82
CA VAL A 116 18.08 -1.55 0.61
C VAL A 116 17.63 -0.64 -0.54
N GLY A 117 17.92 0.64 -0.47
CA GLY A 117 17.77 1.59 -1.60
C GLY A 117 16.48 2.39 -1.64
N THR A 118 15.60 2.27 -0.67
CA THR A 118 14.42 3.15 -0.49
C THR A 118 14.52 3.91 0.83
N THR A 119 14.12 5.18 0.82
CA THR A 119 14.16 6.02 2.02
C THR A 119 12.97 5.68 2.94
N GLY A 120 13.10 4.61 3.71
CA GLY A 120 12.19 4.29 4.82
C GLY A 120 10.85 3.70 4.39
N LEU A 121 10.77 2.38 4.29
CA LEU A 121 9.49 1.66 4.26
C LEU A 121 8.89 1.70 5.66
N ILE A 122 7.60 2.01 5.76
CA ILE A 122 6.82 1.86 7.00
C ILE A 122 5.93 0.63 6.89
N ALA A 123 5.84 -0.13 7.97
CA ALA A 123 4.89 -1.22 8.11
C ALA A 123 3.86 -0.87 9.18
N THR A 124 2.59 -1.13 8.91
CA THR A 124 1.49 -1.00 9.86
C THR A 124 0.76 -2.33 9.99
N VAL A 125 0.42 -2.70 11.20
CA VAL A 125 -0.39 -3.89 11.50
C VAL A 125 -1.77 -3.45 11.93
N VAL A 126 -2.80 -4.00 11.30
CA VAL A 126 -4.21 -3.70 11.62
C VAL A 126 -4.99 -4.98 11.90
N SER A 127 -6.12 -4.87 12.60
CA SER A 127 -7.09 -5.94 12.78
C SER A 127 -8.28 -5.75 11.83
N SER A 128 -8.85 -6.84 11.32
CA SER A 128 -10.04 -6.83 10.47
C SER A 128 -11.26 -6.25 11.18
N ASP A 129 -11.30 -6.29 12.52
CA ASP A 129 -12.38 -5.69 13.33
C ASP A 129 -12.51 -4.17 13.10
N PHE A 130 -11.47 -3.51 12.62
CA PHE A 130 -11.49 -2.09 12.25
C PHE A 130 -12.16 -1.82 10.90
N CYS A 131 -12.26 -2.81 10.02
CA CYS A 131 -12.78 -2.66 8.65
C CYS A 131 -14.30 -2.92 8.56
N THR A 132 -14.95 -3.37 9.63
CA THR A 132 -16.37 -3.81 9.63
C THR A 132 -17.33 -2.83 10.26
N LYS A 133 -16.93 -1.58 10.54
CA LYS A 133 -17.81 -0.55 11.13
C LYS A 133 -18.06 0.59 10.18
#